data_85a746ca184f391be81b44d7778c90f9
#
_entry.id   85a746ca184f391be81b44d7778c90f9
#
_cell.length_a   1.000
_cell.length_b   1.000
_cell.length_c   1.000
_cell.angle_alpha   90.00
_cell.angle_beta   90.00
_cell.angle_gamma   90.00
#
_symmetry.space_group_name_H-M   'P 1'
#
loop_
_entity.id
_entity.type
_entity.pdbx_description
1 polymer ?
#
loop_
_entity_poly.entity_id
_entity_poly.type
_entity_poly.pdbx_seq_one_letter_code
_entity_poly.pdbx_strand_id
1 'polypeptide(L)'
;FDIKEDRIAILFVTSRRRGRWILPKGFIEKTESHKDCCIREAYEEAGIRGEFLQNFPITARIGKSANGSVEQIIVTYYPLLVTHQEKKWPEGDKRQRHWALLEDAARVADRDDLRQLVKQFSDIQHWVIEDAKLKKEQLKEQLKQEQ
;
A
#
# COMPACT_ATOMS: atom_id res chain seq x y z
N PHE A 1 1.87 -4.44 0.15
CA PHE A 1 3.05 -5.22 0.56
C PHE A 1 2.85 -6.70 0.25
N ASP A 2 3.94 -7.41 0.22
CA ASP A 2 3.94 -8.87 0.17
C ASP A 2 5.01 -9.39 1.13
N ILE A 3 4.89 -10.66 1.49
CA ILE A 3 5.89 -11.34 2.32
C ILE A 3 6.42 -12.56 1.59
N LYS A 4 7.72 -12.77 1.68
CA LYS A 4 8.38 -14.00 1.24
C LYS A 4 9.31 -14.45 2.36
N GLU A 5 9.01 -15.63 2.93
CA GLU A 5 9.61 -16.07 4.17
C GLU A 5 9.30 -15.04 5.26
N ASP A 6 10.29 -14.49 5.94
CA ASP A 6 10.08 -13.47 6.97
C ASP A 6 10.47 -12.06 6.51
N ARG A 7 10.43 -11.82 5.20
CA ARG A 7 10.82 -10.53 4.61
C ARG A 7 9.62 -9.86 3.95
N ILE A 8 9.50 -8.55 4.20
CA ILE A 8 8.45 -7.72 3.60
C ILE A 8 9.01 -6.98 2.39
N ALA A 9 8.23 -6.96 1.31
CA ALA A 9 8.43 -6.07 0.17
C ALA A 9 7.27 -5.08 0.10
N ILE A 10 7.56 -3.85 -0.30
CA ILE A 10 6.57 -2.79 -0.46
C ILE A 10 6.47 -2.43 -1.93
N LEU A 11 5.24 -2.25 -2.40
CA LEU A 11 4.99 -1.80 -3.77
C LEU A 11 4.82 -0.29 -3.80
N PHE A 12 5.67 0.36 -4.58
CA PHE A 12 5.57 1.77 -4.91
C PHE A 12 4.97 1.96 -6.30
N VAL A 13 4.32 3.08 -6.50
CA VAL A 13 3.87 3.53 -7.82
C VAL A 13 4.40 4.94 -8.06
N THR A 14 4.50 5.33 -9.33
CA THR A 14 4.91 6.70 -9.67
C THR A 14 3.72 7.65 -9.52
N SER A 15 4.00 8.88 -9.04
CA SER A 15 3.02 9.95 -9.06
C SER A 15 2.75 10.39 -10.51
N ARG A 16 1.54 10.87 -10.80
CA ARG A 16 1.10 11.17 -12.16
C ARG A 16 1.85 12.34 -12.79
N ARG A 17 2.20 13.37 -12.00
CA ARG A 17 2.82 14.59 -12.54
C ARG A 17 4.34 14.54 -12.57
N ARG A 18 4.96 14.09 -11.47
CA ARG A 18 6.42 14.17 -11.30
C ARG A 18 7.13 12.84 -11.42
N GLY A 19 6.40 11.73 -11.54
CA GLY A 19 6.98 10.40 -11.63
C GLY A 19 7.75 10.00 -10.38
N ARG A 20 7.40 10.52 -9.22
CA ARG A 20 8.04 10.18 -7.94
C ARG A 20 7.45 8.88 -7.39
N TRP A 21 8.28 8.10 -6.73
CA TRP A 21 7.83 6.88 -6.08
C TRP A 21 7.02 7.21 -4.83
N ILE A 22 5.75 6.83 -4.86
CA ILE A 22 4.78 7.06 -3.79
C ILE A 22 4.04 5.77 -3.46
N LEU A 23 3.27 5.80 -2.38
CA LEU A 23 2.35 4.73 -2.04
C LEU A 23 0.94 5.07 -2.53
N PRO A 24 0.16 4.06 -2.97
CA PRO A 24 -1.22 4.30 -3.41
C PRO A 24 -2.04 4.97 -2.31
N LYS A 25 -2.76 6.02 -2.67
CA LYS A 25 -3.68 6.70 -1.77
C LYS A 25 -4.77 7.40 -2.56
N GLY A 26 -5.88 7.67 -1.87
CA GLY A 26 -6.97 8.43 -2.44
C GLY A 26 -7.93 8.89 -1.36
N PHE A 27 -8.97 9.57 -1.77
CA PHE A 27 -9.99 10.07 -0.85
C PHE A 27 -11.15 9.08 -0.77
N ILE A 28 -11.71 8.95 0.44
CA ILE A 28 -12.92 8.15 0.65
C ILE A 28 -14.07 8.82 -0.10
N GLU A 29 -14.73 8.06 -0.95
CA GLU A 29 -15.94 8.49 -1.63
C GLU A 29 -17.13 8.39 -0.67
N LYS A 30 -18.20 9.12 -0.99
CA LYS A 30 -19.42 9.13 -0.19
C LYS A 30 -19.95 7.70 0.00
N THR A 31 -20.21 7.31 1.25
CA THR A 31 -20.67 5.99 1.67
C THR A 31 -19.61 4.86 1.59
N GLU A 32 -18.40 5.16 1.18
CA GLU A 32 -17.32 4.19 1.11
C GLU A 32 -16.65 3.99 2.47
N SER A 33 -16.34 2.73 2.83
CA SER A 33 -15.56 2.43 4.02
C SER A 33 -14.07 2.65 3.77
N HIS A 34 -13.26 2.72 4.83
CA HIS A 34 -11.80 2.74 4.72
C HIS A 34 -11.28 1.54 3.92
N LYS A 35 -11.80 0.36 4.22
CA LYS A 35 -11.42 -0.88 3.53
C LYS A 35 -11.71 -0.79 2.04
N ASP A 36 -12.91 -0.39 1.66
CA ASP A 36 -13.31 -0.32 0.26
C ASP A 36 -12.52 0.74 -0.49
N CYS A 37 -12.23 1.87 0.14
CA CYS A 37 -11.36 2.91 -0.43
C CYS A 37 -9.96 2.38 -0.70
N CYS A 38 -9.35 1.71 0.29
CA CYS A 38 -8.01 1.13 0.13
C CYS A 38 -7.95 0.11 -0.99
N ILE A 39 -8.93 -0.78 -1.07
CA ILE A 39 -9.00 -1.81 -2.11
C ILE A 39 -9.18 -1.17 -3.49
N ARG A 40 -10.06 -0.19 -3.61
CA ARG A 40 -10.31 0.51 -4.87
C ARG A 40 -9.08 1.27 -5.35
N GLU A 41 -8.47 2.07 -4.51
CA GLU A 41 -7.30 2.88 -4.87
C GLU A 41 -6.09 2.01 -5.22
N ALA A 42 -5.86 0.94 -4.46
CA ALA A 42 -4.78 0.00 -4.76
C ALA A 42 -4.97 -0.66 -6.13
N TYR A 43 -6.19 -0.99 -6.49
CA TYR A 43 -6.47 -1.55 -7.81
C TYR A 43 -6.33 -0.50 -8.92
N GLU A 44 -6.94 0.66 -8.76
CA GLU A 44 -6.90 1.72 -9.79
C GLU A 44 -5.49 2.21 -10.06
N GLU A 45 -4.73 2.49 -9.00
CA GLU A 45 -3.39 3.06 -9.13
C GLU A 45 -2.31 2.03 -9.40
N ALA A 46 -2.38 0.86 -8.79
CA ALA A 46 -1.29 -0.12 -8.80
C ALA A 46 -1.66 -1.47 -9.42
N GLY A 47 -2.93 -1.71 -9.72
CA GLY A 47 -3.37 -2.97 -10.32
C GLY A 47 -3.20 -4.17 -9.41
N ILE A 48 -3.35 -3.99 -8.11
CA ILE A 48 -3.20 -5.06 -7.14
C ILE A 48 -4.51 -5.35 -6.42
N ARG A 49 -4.65 -6.59 -6.00
CA ARG A 49 -5.72 -7.09 -5.14
C ARG A 49 -5.11 -7.79 -3.95
N GLY A 50 -5.81 -7.84 -2.84
CA GLY A 50 -5.27 -8.49 -1.67
C GLY A 50 -6.15 -8.42 -0.44
N GLU A 51 -5.55 -8.76 0.69
CA GLU A 51 -6.19 -8.80 1.99
C GLU A 51 -5.89 -7.52 2.77
N PHE A 52 -6.94 -6.85 3.21
CA PHE A 52 -6.84 -5.63 4.00
C PHE A 52 -6.55 -5.97 5.47
N LEU A 53 -5.47 -5.42 6.02
CA LEU A 53 -5.10 -5.66 7.42
C LEU A 53 -5.61 -4.50 8.28
N GLN A 54 -6.81 -4.64 8.79
CA GLN A 54 -7.52 -3.58 9.52
C GLN A 54 -6.88 -3.20 10.86
N ASN A 55 -6.03 -4.06 11.42
CA ASN A 55 -5.48 -3.88 12.77
C ASN A 55 -4.21 -3.03 12.81
N PHE A 56 -3.71 -2.57 11.65
CA PHE A 56 -2.45 -1.86 11.56
C PHE A 56 -2.55 -0.51 10.83
N PRO A 57 -3.49 0.38 11.25
CA PRO A 57 -3.54 1.70 10.64
C PRO A 57 -2.31 2.53 11.04
N ILE A 58 -1.75 3.24 10.07
CA ILE A 58 -0.65 4.18 10.32
C ILE A 58 -1.10 5.55 9.82
N THR A 59 -1.14 6.52 10.72
CA THR A 59 -1.53 7.89 10.40
C THR A 59 -0.29 8.73 10.17
N ALA A 60 -0.26 9.43 9.05
CA ALA A 60 0.86 10.27 8.66
C ALA A 60 0.39 11.62 8.13
N ARG A 61 1.22 12.65 8.31
CA ARG A 61 1.01 13.94 7.67
C ARG A 61 1.69 13.91 6.30
N ILE A 62 0.89 14.12 5.26
CA ILE A 62 1.38 14.08 3.88
C ILE A 62 1.21 15.45 3.27
N GLY A 63 2.26 15.96 2.62
CA GLY A 63 2.22 17.22 1.90
C GLY A 63 1.44 17.06 0.59
N LYS A 64 0.51 17.97 0.35
CA LYS A 64 -0.27 18.05 -0.88
C LYS A 64 -0.11 19.43 -1.49
N SER A 65 0.29 19.49 -2.76
CA SER A 65 0.38 20.76 -3.48
C SER A 65 -1.02 21.25 -3.85
N ALA A 66 -1.34 22.47 -3.46
CA ALA A 66 -2.60 23.13 -3.81
C ALA A 66 -2.33 24.61 -4.06
N ASN A 67 -2.72 25.12 -5.25
CA ASN A 67 -2.65 26.54 -5.60
C ASN A 67 -1.29 27.19 -5.32
N GLY A 68 -0.19 26.52 -5.64
CA GLY A 68 1.15 27.05 -5.46
C GLY A 68 1.70 26.97 -4.02
N SER A 69 0.92 26.47 -3.08
CA SER A 69 1.36 26.22 -1.72
C SER A 69 1.30 24.72 -1.38
N VAL A 70 2.03 24.31 -0.33
CA VAL A 70 1.98 22.95 0.17
C VAL A 70 1.11 22.92 1.41
N GLU A 71 0.00 22.19 1.34
CA GLU A 71 -0.86 21.92 2.47
C GLU A 71 -0.54 20.54 3.03
N GLN A 72 -0.58 20.41 4.35
CA GLN A 72 -0.44 19.11 4.98
C GLN A 72 -1.82 18.53 5.29
N ILE A 73 -2.01 17.30 4.84
CA ILE A 73 -3.22 16.53 5.13
C ILE A 73 -2.85 15.32 6.00
N ILE A 74 -3.81 14.89 6.81
CA ILE A 74 -3.64 13.66 7.60
C ILE A 74 -4.20 12.51 6.80
N VAL A 75 -3.36 11.50 6.56
CA VAL A 75 -3.74 10.30 5.80
C VAL A 75 -3.54 9.08 6.68
N THR A 76 -4.54 8.21 6.72
CA THR A 76 -4.42 6.91 7.36
C THR A 76 -4.14 5.86 6.30
N TYR A 77 -3.00 5.18 6.44
CA TYR A 77 -2.60 4.08 5.58
C TYR A 77 -2.89 2.75 6.27
N TYR A 78 -3.33 1.80 5.50
CA TYR A 78 -3.51 0.42 5.95
C TYR A 78 -2.66 -0.51 5.10
N PRO A 79 -2.04 -1.54 5.70
CA PRO A 79 -1.36 -2.54 4.90
C PRO A 79 -2.35 -3.36 4.10
N LEU A 80 -2.05 -3.58 2.83
CA LEU A 80 -2.79 -4.50 1.98
C LEU A 80 -1.83 -5.61 1.56
N LEU A 81 -2.11 -6.83 1.99
CA LEU A 81 -1.33 -8.00 1.60
C LEU A 81 -1.68 -8.37 0.18
N VAL A 82 -0.76 -8.18 -0.74
CA VAL A 82 -1.00 -8.42 -2.17
C VAL A 82 -1.11 -9.92 -2.44
N THR A 83 -2.22 -10.33 -3.01
CA THR A 83 -2.46 -11.71 -3.46
C THR A 83 -2.50 -11.83 -4.99
N HIS A 84 -2.70 -10.72 -5.68
CA HIS A 84 -2.85 -10.69 -7.12
C HIS A 84 -2.26 -9.42 -7.70
N GLN A 85 -1.51 -9.54 -8.77
CA GLN A 85 -0.98 -8.38 -9.51
C GLN A 85 -1.40 -8.50 -10.96
N GLU A 86 -2.17 -7.51 -11.43
CA GLU A 86 -2.66 -7.48 -12.80
C GLU A 86 -1.59 -6.93 -13.76
N LYS A 87 -1.57 -7.45 -14.98
CA LYS A 87 -0.70 -6.92 -16.03
C LYS A 87 -1.22 -5.60 -16.60
N LYS A 88 -2.54 -5.46 -16.65
CA LYS A 88 -3.23 -4.26 -17.11
C LYS A 88 -4.17 -3.77 -16.01
N TRP A 89 -4.13 -2.49 -15.73
CA TRP A 89 -4.98 -1.89 -14.71
C TRP A 89 -5.37 -0.47 -15.11
N PRO A 90 -6.38 0.15 -14.45
CA PRO A 90 -6.94 1.44 -14.89
C PRO A 90 -5.91 2.54 -15.15
N GLU A 91 -4.94 2.75 -14.25
CA GLU A 91 -3.93 3.79 -14.42
C GLU A 91 -2.59 3.27 -14.91
N GLY A 92 -2.57 2.07 -15.48
CA GLY A 92 -1.34 1.40 -15.91
C GLY A 92 -0.56 2.10 -17.01
N ASP A 93 -1.23 2.91 -17.83
CA ASP A 93 -0.60 3.74 -18.86
C ASP A 93 0.04 5.02 -18.29
N LYS A 94 -0.29 5.37 -17.06
CA LYS A 94 0.17 6.62 -16.40
C LYS A 94 1.12 6.39 -15.25
N ARG A 95 1.26 5.14 -14.78
CA ARG A 95 2.05 4.82 -13.61
C ARG A 95 2.95 3.63 -13.86
N GLN A 96 4.11 3.66 -13.22
CA GLN A 96 5.02 2.52 -13.13
C GLN A 96 4.92 1.92 -11.74
N ARG A 97 5.29 0.65 -11.60
CA ARG A 97 5.32 -0.09 -10.34
C ARG A 97 6.74 -0.50 -10.00
N HIS A 98 7.05 -0.52 -8.70
CA HIS A 98 8.36 -0.96 -8.23
C HIS A 98 8.23 -1.63 -6.87
N TRP A 99 8.67 -2.88 -6.79
CA TRP A 99 8.75 -3.62 -5.53
C TRP A 99 10.12 -3.36 -4.90
N ALA A 100 10.14 -2.96 -3.64
CA ALA A 100 11.37 -2.77 -2.86
C ALA A 100 11.27 -3.55 -1.55
N LEU A 101 12.35 -4.19 -1.13
CA LEU A 101 12.42 -4.75 0.20
C LEU A 101 12.25 -3.65 1.25
N LEU A 102 11.60 -3.98 2.37
CA LEU A 102 11.34 -3.00 3.43
C LEU A 102 12.61 -2.28 3.88
N GLU A 103 13.71 -3.00 3.98
CA GLU A 103 15.01 -2.42 4.36
C GLU A 103 15.54 -1.39 3.36
N ASP A 104 15.09 -1.44 2.11
CA ASP A 104 15.48 -0.51 1.04
C ASP A 104 14.42 0.56 0.77
N ALA A 105 13.22 0.38 1.30
CA ALA A 105 12.06 1.20 0.94
C ALA A 105 12.25 2.68 1.28
N ALA A 106 12.95 3.00 2.36
CA ALA A 106 13.20 4.39 2.74
C ALA A 106 14.07 5.12 1.70
N ARG A 107 14.94 4.39 0.98
CA ARG A 107 15.76 4.96 -0.09
C ARG A 107 14.98 5.17 -1.38
N VAL A 108 13.96 4.36 -1.61
CA VAL A 108 13.08 4.49 -2.78
C VAL A 108 12.13 5.67 -2.62
N ALA A 109 11.63 5.90 -1.41
CA ALA A 109 10.71 6.99 -1.12
C ALA A 109 11.42 8.35 -1.29
N ASP A 110 10.91 9.18 -2.19
CA ASP A 110 11.51 10.48 -2.51
C ASP A 110 11.18 11.58 -1.50
N ARG A 111 10.25 11.33 -0.59
CA ARG A 111 9.73 12.34 0.34
C ARG A 111 9.93 11.91 1.78
N ASP A 112 10.27 12.85 2.64
CA ASP A 112 10.50 12.60 4.07
C ASP A 112 9.26 12.06 4.77
N ASP A 113 8.06 12.54 4.41
CA ASP A 113 6.81 12.06 4.99
C ASP A 113 6.59 10.57 4.71
N LEU A 114 6.91 10.11 3.49
CA LEU A 114 6.82 8.71 3.12
C LEU A 114 7.92 7.87 3.77
N ARG A 115 9.13 8.42 3.93
CA ARG A 115 10.21 7.74 4.65
C ARG A 115 9.83 7.48 6.10
N GLN A 116 9.17 8.44 6.75
CA GLN A 116 8.69 8.27 8.12
C GLN A 116 7.59 7.21 8.20
N LEU A 117 6.69 7.18 7.22
CA LEU A 117 5.65 6.15 7.14
C LEU A 117 6.26 4.76 7.01
N VAL A 118 7.25 4.60 6.13
CA VAL A 118 7.98 3.35 5.94
C VAL A 118 8.66 2.92 7.24
N LYS A 119 9.25 3.86 7.97
CA LYS A 119 9.89 3.59 9.25
C LYS A 119 8.88 3.10 10.29
N GLN A 120 7.73 3.75 10.39
CA GLN A 120 6.66 3.32 11.29
C GLN A 120 6.19 1.90 10.95
N PHE A 121 6.04 1.60 9.67
CA PHE A 121 5.67 0.26 9.21
C PHE A 121 6.76 -0.77 9.57
N SER A 122 8.02 -0.39 9.39
CA SER A 122 9.15 -1.24 9.80
C SER A 122 9.13 -1.55 11.30
N ASP A 123 8.75 -0.58 12.12
CA ASP A 123 8.69 -0.77 13.58
C ASP A 123 7.64 -1.79 14.01
N ILE A 124 6.60 -2.00 13.21
CA ILE A 124 5.54 -2.97 13.50
C ILE A 124 5.60 -4.22 12.61
N GLN A 125 6.67 -4.40 11.85
CA GLN A 125 6.76 -5.47 10.85
C GLN A 125 6.54 -6.87 11.43
N HIS A 126 6.97 -7.11 12.64
CA HIS A 126 6.82 -8.42 13.29
C HIS A 126 5.34 -8.84 13.37
N TRP A 127 4.48 -7.95 13.85
CA TRP A 127 3.05 -8.22 13.95
C TRP A 127 2.37 -8.31 12.59
N VAL A 128 2.80 -7.47 11.64
CA VAL A 128 2.27 -7.49 10.28
C VAL A 128 2.60 -8.84 9.60
N ILE A 129 3.82 -9.33 9.75
CA ILE A 129 4.23 -10.63 9.19
C ILE A 129 3.39 -11.76 9.78
N GLU A 130 3.17 -11.75 11.09
CA GLU A 130 2.34 -12.78 11.74
C GLU A 130 0.92 -12.78 11.19
N ASP A 131 0.30 -11.61 11.08
CA ASP A 131 -1.06 -11.49 10.55
C ASP A 131 -1.12 -11.89 9.08
N ALA A 132 -0.14 -11.50 8.28
CA ALA A 132 -0.05 -11.86 6.87
C ALA A 132 0.07 -13.38 6.69
N LYS A 133 0.86 -14.05 7.53
CA LYS A 133 0.96 -15.53 7.50
C LYS A 133 -0.37 -16.20 7.79
N LEU A 134 -1.10 -15.71 8.79
CA LEU A 134 -2.45 -16.20 9.10
C LEU A 134 -3.42 -16.03 7.92
N LYS A 135 -3.39 -14.87 7.29
CA LYS A 135 -4.23 -14.60 6.11
C LYS A 135 -3.91 -15.55 4.97
N LYS A 136 -2.63 -15.80 4.71
CA LYS A 136 -2.21 -16.75 3.67
C LYS A 136 -2.68 -18.18 3.95
N GLU A 137 -2.61 -18.62 5.19
CA GLU A 137 -3.10 -19.94 5.58
C GLU A 137 -4.62 -20.04 5.40
N GLN A 138 -5.36 -19.04 5.83
CA GLN A 138 -6.82 -18.99 5.67
C GLN A 138 -7.23 -19.06 4.19
N LEU A 139 -6.51 -18.35 3.33
CA LEU A 139 -6.76 -18.38 1.87
C LEU A 139 -6.50 -19.77 1.29
N LYS A 140 -5.44 -20.44 1.72
CA LYS A 140 -5.13 -21.81 1.28
C LYS A 140 -6.23 -22.80 1.68
N GLU A 141 -6.74 -22.68 2.90
CA GLU A 141 -7.83 -23.54 3.38
C GLU A 141 -9.13 -23.30 2.62
N GLN A 142 -9.47 -22.04 2.33
CA GLN A 142 -10.62 -21.70 1.52
C GLN A 142 -10.53 -22.34 0.12
N LEU A 143 -9.37 -22.26 -0.52
CA LEU A 143 -9.15 -22.86 -1.84
C LEU A 143 -9.29 -24.37 -1.80
N LYS A 144 -8.87 -25.04 -0.73
CA LYS A 144 -9.06 -26.49 -0.57
C LYS A 144 -10.53 -26.87 -0.40
N GLN A 145 -11.31 -26.03 0.29
CA GLN A 145 -12.75 -26.31 0.51
C GLN A 145 -13.56 -26.12 -0.76
N GLU A 146 -13.12 -25.27 -1.69
CA GLU A 146 -13.77 -25.03 -2.98
C GLU A 146 -13.50 -26.13 -4.00
N GLN A 147 -12.55 -27.02 -3.74
CA GLN A 147 -12.28 -28.19 -4.55
C GLN A 147 -13.08 -29.39 -4.04
#